data_09bceb1e169dca4c021d70defba800aa
#
_entry.id   09bceb1e169dca4c021d70defba800aa
#
_cell.length_a   1.000
_cell.length_b   1.000
_cell.length_c   1.000
_cell.angle_alpha   90.00
_cell.angle_beta   90.00
_cell.angle_gamma   90.00
#
_symmetry.space_group_name_H-M   'P 1'
#
loop_
_entity.id
_entity.type
_entity.pdbx_description
1 polymer ?
#
loop_
_entity_poly.entity_id
_entity_poly.type
_entity_poly.pdbx_seq_one_letter_code
_entity_poly.pdbx_strand_id
1 'polypeptide(L)'
;MKTHKITIIILTLCLHTNLFADIAPNPIKAKSISPKEQTSIRMESEKVIIDLYNDSSVVKCLFNMKNLGEQEKLQIGFPEMTFHYHMQKSKVDEASRFQVKENGKVVNLDFSDSLKYNEEYRKKGESFKIKEEWYLWESEFQQGESKTIEVEYSLPFGMLYKTNERFFTYLLSTGANWKGTIGKAEIIVNLKDIEIDSLTSQQPNNCVIINDQLKWIFSDFEPTTKDDIKINYKSSKILYAGKKPIPPVYIVDENLDDNFDLQSIDPNDIVRIEVIKNPKETIKYTNQNNGVVKIYTKYFVLTELKRLIKAKLKEKIVLPEYDQLKEYYCLFINEDEVNFTKIIGIKTKSVVKLEIIDSKDEKTKIMIELKK
;
A
#
# COMPACT_ATOMS: atom_id res chain seq x y z
N MET A 1 0.17 57.89 18.02
CA MET A 1 0.56 56.51 18.33
C MET A 1 -0.55 55.56 17.86
N LYS A 2 -0.37 54.91 16.72
CA LYS A 2 -1.32 53.91 16.21
C LYS A 2 -0.74 52.53 16.51
N THR A 3 -1.37 51.86 17.44
CA THR A 3 -1.06 50.46 17.78
C THR A 3 -1.60 49.53 16.69
N HIS A 4 -0.71 48.89 15.92
CA HIS A 4 -1.09 47.84 15.00
C HIS A 4 -1.28 46.54 15.78
N LYS A 5 -2.52 46.08 15.85
CA LYS A 5 -2.84 44.70 16.30
C LYS A 5 -2.42 43.74 15.21
N ILE A 6 -1.38 42.96 15.46
CA ILE A 6 -1.00 41.82 14.65
C ILE A 6 -1.96 40.69 15.01
N THR A 7 -2.88 40.40 14.10
CA THR A 7 -3.75 39.23 14.22
C THR A 7 -2.94 38.04 13.66
N ILE A 8 -2.44 37.19 14.55
CA ILE A 8 -1.83 35.92 14.20
C ILE A 8 -2.97 34.99 13.81
N ILE A 9 -3.14 34.79 12.50
CA ILE A 9 -3.97 33.71 11.96
C ILE A 9 -3.15 32.43 12.12
N ILE A 10 -3.49 31.67 13.16
CA ILE A 10 -3.03 30.28 13.28
C ILE A 10 -3.78 29.49 12.21
N LEU A 11 -3.10 29.31 11.06
CA LEU A 11 -3.54 28.39 10.03
C LEU A 11 -3.32 26.98 10.60
N THR A 12 -4.38 26.42 11.19
CA THR A 12 -4.39 25.00 11.59
C THR A 12 -4.36 24.20 10.30
N LEU A 13 -3.15 23.89 9.84
CA LEU A 13 -2.93 22.94 8.76
C LEU A 13 -3.38 21.59 9.33
N CYS A 14 -4.63 21.19 9.02
CA CYS A 14 -5.06 19.81 9.15
C CYS A 14 -4.17 18.99 8.21
N LEU A 15 -3.04 18.56 8.73
CA LEU A 15 -2.28 17.45 8.17
C LEU A 15 -3.19 16.24 8.23
N HIS A 16 -3.90 16.00 7.14
CA HIS A 16 -4.44 14.69 6.84
C HIS A 16 -3.22 13.80 6.61
N THR A 17 -2.65 13.32 7.70
CA THR A 17 -1.73 12.19 7.66
C THR A 17 -2.56 11.02 7.16
N ASN A 18 -2.52 10.80 5.85
CA ASN A 18 -2.86 9.52 5.30
C ASN A 18 -1.88 8.53 5.93
N LEU A 19 -2.34 7.85 6.98
CA LEU A 19 -1.63 6.75 7.64
C LEU A 19 -1.54 5.56 6.68
N PHE A 20 -0.67 5.67 5.69
CA PHE A 20 -0.29 4.62 4.75
C PHE A 20 1.04 3.96 5.12
N ALA A 21 1.61 4.28 6.24
CA ALA A 21 2.77 3.59 6.78
C ALA A 21 2.29 2.38 7.58
N ASP A 22 2.71 1.18 7.23
CA ASP A 22 2.41 -0.15 7.73
C ASP A 22 1.25 -0.85 7.01
N ILE A 23 1.43 -0.95 5.72
CA ILE A 23 0.58 -1.82 4.92
C ILE A 23 1.07 -3.24 5.13
N ALA A 24 0.28 -4.01 5.87
CA ALA A 24 0.36 -5.46 5.82
C ALA A 24 0.33 -5.92 4.36
N PRO A 25 1.08 -6.94 3.97
CA PRO A 25 0.98 -7.50 2.65
C PRO A 25 -0.47 -7.92 2.41
N ASN A 26 -1.09 -7.34 1.38
CA ASN A 26 -2.43 -7.59 0.86
C ASN A 26 -3.63 -7.08 1.68
N PRO A 27 -3.91 -5.76 1.70
CA PRO A 27 -5.27 -5.33 1.95
C PRO A 27 -6.12 -5.65 0.72
N ILE A 28 -6.77 -6.80 0.70
CA ILE A 28 -7.74 -7.13 -0.34
C ILE A 28 -9.01 -6.36 -0.04
N LYS A 29 -9.42 -5.50 -0.97
CA LYS A 29 -10.67 -4.78 -0.90
C LYS A 29 -11.70 -5.51 -1.73
N ALA A 30 -12.76 -6.01 -1.09
CA ALA A 30 -13.93 -6.48 -1.80
C ALA A 30 -14.64 -5.29 -2.44
N LYS A 31 -15.07 -5.44 -3.69
CA LYS A 31 -15.71 -4.39 -4.46
C LYS A 31 -17.05 -4.85 -5.00
N SER A 32 -17.93 -3.91 -5.24
CA SER A 32 -19.18 -4.12 -5.98
C SER A 32 -18.94 -4.12 -7.50
N ILE A 33 -19.94 -4.53 -8.27
CA ILE A 33 -19.88 -4.43 -9.73
C ILE A 33 -19.89 -2.98 -10.17
N SER A 34 -19.16 -2.68 -11.25
CA SER A 34 -19.08 -1.35 -11.81
C SER A 34 -19.15 -1.43 -13.34
N PRO A 35 -19.90 -0.53 -14.02
CA PRO A 35 -19.80 -0.41 -15.46
C PRO A 35 -18.48 0.26 -15.83
N LYS A 36 -17.94 -0.07 -16.99
CA LYS A 36 -16.71 0.51 -17.49
C LYS A 36 -16.92 1.88 -18.17
N GLU A 37 -18.15 2.16 -18.59
CA GLU A 37 -18.56 3.35 -19.35
C GLU A 37 -19.82 3.97 -18.74
N GLN A 38 -20.21 5.16 -19.19
CA GLN A 38 -21.51 5.74 -18.81
C GLN A 38 -22.64 4.89 -19.39
N THR A 39 -23.64 4.57 -18.56
CA THR A 39 -24.69 3.63 -18.92
C THR A 39 -26.08 4.20 -18.60
N SER A 40 -27.09 3.68 -19.27
CA SER A 40 -28.52 3.88 -18.94
C SER A 40 -29.05 2.84 -17.93
N ILE A 41 -28.22 1.89 -17.54
CA ILE A 41 -28.58 0.81 -16.61
C ILE A 41 -28.57 1.32 -15.17
N ARG A 42 -29.69 1.19 -14.47
CA ARG A 42 -29.84 1.49 -13.04
C ARG A 42 -29.70 0.22 -12.20
N MET A 43 -29.03 0.33 -11.07
CA MET A 43 -29.08 -0.69 -10.02
C MET A 43 -30.34 -0.48 -9.17
N GLU A 44 -31.38 -1.28 -9.41
CA GLU A 44 -32.64 -1.18 -8.65
C GLU A 44 -32.47 -1.73 -7.23
N SER A 45 -31.68 -2.79 -7.08
CA SER A 45 -31.32 -3.28 -5.76
C SER A 45 -30.01 -4.05 -5.76
N GLU A 46 -29.36 -4.02 -4.61
CA GLU A 46 -28.17 -4.79 -4.27
C GLU A 46 -28.41 -5.53 -2.95
N LYS A 47 -28.14 -6.82 -2.94
CA LYS A 47 -28.09 -7.61 -1.70
C LYS A 47 -26.76 -8.30 -1.61
N VAL A 48 -26.02 -8.04 -0.54
CA VAL A 48 -24.70 -8.64 -0.27
C VAL A 48 -24.76 -9.43 1.00
N ILE A 49 -24.35 -10.69 0.93
CA ILE A 49 -24.20 -11.58 2.08
C ILE A 49 -22.73 -11.93 2.20
N ILE A 50 -22.16 -11.63 3.34
CA ILE A 50 -20.76 -11.85 3.66
C ILE A 50 -20.67 -12.82 4.83
N ASP A 51 -20.16 -14.02 4.58
CA ASP A 51 -19.77 -14.93 5.64
C ASP A 51 -18.32 -14.60 6.02
N LEU A 52 -18.13 -13.93 7.16
CA LEU A 52 -16.83 -13.45 7.63
C LEU A 52 -16.24 -14.43 8.65
N TYR A 53 -15.10 -15.00 8.30
CA TYR A 53 -14.31 -15.92 9.13
C TYR A 53 -13.06 -15.22 9.66
N ASN A 54 -12.40 -15.84 10.63
CA ASN A 54 -11.14 -15.30 11.15
C ASN A 54 -10.05 -15.12 10.08
N ASP A 55 -9.99 -15.99 9.09
CA ASP A 55 -8.90 -16.04 8.10
C ASP A 55 -9.35 -15.81 6.65
N SER A 56 -10.65 -15.64 6.42
CA SER A 56 -11.20 -15.46 5.08
C SER A 56 -12.60 -14.84 5.12
N SER A 57 -13.14 -14.53 3.95
CA SER A 57 -14.55 -14.21 3.77
C SER A 57 -15.09 -14.83 2.49
N VAL A 58 -16.36 -15.21 2.52
CA VAL A 58 -17.12 -15.61 1.33
C VAL A 58 -18.18 -14.55 1.09
N VAL A 59 -18.18 -13.96 -0.11
CA VAL A 59 -19.07 -12.86 -0.47
C VAL A 59 -19.99 -13.32 -1.59
N LYS A 60 -21.30 -13.08 -1.41
CA LYS A 60 -22.34 -13.36 -2.38
C LYS A 60 -23.12 -12.07 -2.62
N CYS A 61 -23.08 -11.58 -3.83
CA CYS A 61 -23.79 -10.38 -4.26
C CYS A 61 -24.91 -10.77 -5.21
N LEU A 62 -26.06 -10.14 -5.05
CA LEU A 62 -27.20 -10.22 -5.95
C LEU A 62 -27.60 -8.80 -6.35
N PHE A 63 -27.47 -8.47 -7.61
CA PHE A 63 -27.82 -7.18 -8.17
C PHE A 63 -29.04 -7.33 -9.09
N ASN A 64 -30.05 -6.47 -8.89
CA ASN A 64 -31.15 -6.32 -9.83
C ASN A 64 -30.91 -5.05 -10.64
N MET A 65 -30.66 -5.23 -11.91
CA MET A 65 -30.30 -4.17 -12.86
C MET A 65 -31.46 -3.92 -13.83
N LYS A 66 -31.70 -2.67 -14.18
CA LYS A 66 -32.76 -2.30 -15.15
C LYS A 66 -32.26 -1.29 -16.15
N ASN A 67 -32.51 -1.56 -17.42
CA ASN A 67 -32.27 -0.60 -18.49
C ASN A 67 -33.38 0.44 -18.52
N LEU A 68 -33.04 1.71 -18.28
CA LEU A 68 -33.97 2.85 -18.36
C LEU A 68 -33.92 3.58 -19.72
N GLY A 69 -33.00 3.16 -20.59
CA GLY A 69 -32.80 3.73 -21.92
C GLY A 69 -33.17 2.78 -23.06
N GLU A 70 -32.57 3.00 -24.20
CA GLU A 70 -32.65 2.13 -25.36
C GLU A 70 -31.81 0.86 -25.14
N GLN A 71 -31.84 -0.08 -26.12
CA GLN A 71 -30.98 -1.26 -26.08
C GLN A 71 -29.51 -0.85 -25.94
N GLU A 72 -28.81 -1.44 -24.98
CA GLU A 72 -27.45 -1.12 -24.66
C GLU A 72 -26.64 -2.39 -24.48
N LYS A 73 -25.44 -2.44 -25.10
CA LYS A 73 -24.42 -3.46 -24.86
C LYS A 73 -23.25 -2.79 -24.17
N LEU A 74 -22.87 -3.30 -23.00
CA LEU A 74 -21.79 -2.75 -22.20
C LEU A 74 -20.87 -3.83 -21.65
N GLN A 75 -19.63 -3.46 -21.37
CA GLN A 75 -18.71 -4.30 -20.62
C GLN A 75 -18.84 -4.00 -19.12
N ILE A 76 -19.17 -5.00 -18.35
CA ILE A 76 -19.23 -4.91 -16.90
C ILE A 76 -17.90 -5.42 -16.34
N GLY A 77 -17.40 -4.77 -15.29
CA GLY A 77 -16.16 -5.15 -14.62
C GLY A 77 -16.33 -5.27 -13.13
N PHE A 78 -15.67 -6.26 -12.56
CA PHE A 78 -15.48 -6.41 -11.12
C PHE A 78 -13.99 -6.29 -10.81
N PRO A 79 -13.54 -5.18 -10.20
CA PRO A 79 -12.13 -4.98 -9.96
C PRO A 79 -11.68 -5.67 -8.67
N GLU A 80 -10.57 -6.41 -8.76
CA GLU A 80 -9.81 -6.88 -7.61
C GLU A 80 -8.52 -6.05 -7.51
N MET A 81 -8.31 -5.33 -6.40
CA MET A 81 -7.07 -4.59 -6.17
C MET A 81 -6.23 -5.31 -5.14
N THR A 82 -5.06 -5.75 -5.58
CA THR A 82 -4.05 -6.35 -4.71
C THR A 82 -2.89 -5.39 -4.56
N PHE A 83 -2.56 -5.01 -3.33
CA PHE A 83 -1.37 -4.21 -3.04
C PHE A 83 -0.19 -5.15 -2.80
N HIS A 84 0.71 -5.27 -3.77
CA HIS A 84 1.94 -6.05 -3.62
C HIS A 84 3.06 -5.16 -3.09
N TYR A 85 3.45 -5.39 -1.85
CA TYR A 85 4.72 -4.90 -1.32
C TYR A 85 5.74 -6.03 -1.36
N HIS A 86 6.52 -6.11 -2.45
CA HIS A 86 7.70 -6.98 -2.64
C HIS A 86 7.64 -8.41 -2.01
N MET A 87 6.48 -9.04 -1.93
CA MET A 87 6.38 -10.40 -1.40
C MET A 87 6.05 -11.40 -2.51
N GLN A 88 6.68 -12.56 -2.42
CA GLN A 88 6.40 -13.72 -3.27
C GLN A 88 4.90 -13.98 -3.34
N LYS A 89 4.42 -14.40 -4.53
CA LYS A 89 3.07 -14.91 -4.73
C LYS A 89 2.69 -15.77 -3.52
N SER A 90 1.73 -15.29 -2.73
CA SER A 90 1.17 -16.12 -1.68
C SER A 90 0.32 -17.21 -2.34
N LYS A 91 0.25 -18.39 -1.74
CA LYS A 91 -0.65 -19.48 -2.19
C LYS A 91 -2.14 -19.08 -2.18
N VAL A 92 -2.45 -17.86 -1.83
CA VAL A 92 -3.78 -17.25 -1.75
C VAL A 92 -4.38 -17.01 -3.14
N ASP A 93 -3.54 -16.89 -4.19
CA ASP A 93 -4.00 -16.70 -5.57
C ASP A 93 -4.81 -17.90 -6.11
N GLU A 94 -4.79 -19.06 -5.44
CA GLU A 94 -5.56 -20.25 -5.82
C GLU A 94 -6.94 -20.35 -5.16
N ALA A 95 -7.25 -19.48 -4.18
CA ALA A 95 -8.45 -19.62 -3.33
C ALA A 95 -9.64 -18.75 -3.75
N SER A 96 -9.46 -17.73 -4.59
CA SER A 96 -10.57 -16.91 -5.03
C SER A 96 -11.36 -17.60 -6.14
N ARG A 97 -12.40 -18.33 -5.76
CA ARG A 97 -13.41 -18.79 -6.71
C ARG A 97 -14.28 -17.61 -7.10
N PHE A 98 -13.90 -16.91 -8.15
CA PHE A 98 -14.73 -15.83 -8.68
C PHE A 98 -15.70 -16.40 -9.72
N GLN A 99 -16.99 -16.25 -9.50
CA GLN A 99 -18.02 -16.69 -10.42
C GLN A 99 -19.08 -15.61 -10.60
N VAL A 100 -19.51 -15.42 -11.84
CA VAL A 100 -20.61 -14.52 -12.20
C VAL A 100 -21.71 -15.29 -12.93
N LYS A 101 -22.97 -14.99 -12.61
CA LYS A 101 -24.14 -15.46 -13.34
C LYS A 101 -25.03 -14.28 -13.74
N GLU A 102 -25.54 -14.29 -14.95
CA GLU A 102 -26.64 -13.43 -15.40
C GLU A 102 -27.91 -14.27 -15.57
N ASN A 103 -29.00 -13.85 -14.93
CA ASN A 103 -30.26 -14.58 -14.94
C ASN A 103 -30.09 -16.09 -14.69
N GLY A 104 -29.22 -16.41 -13.69
CA GLY A 104 -28.90 -17.78 -13.26
C GLY A 104 -27.95 -18.55 -14.19
N LYS A 105 -27.50 -17.98 -15.30
CA LYS A 105 -26.56 -18.60 -16.25
C LYS A 105 -25.15 -18.09 -16.01
N VAL A 106 -24.18 -19.01 -15.87
CA VAL A 106 -22.75 -18.66 -15.75
C VAL A 106 -22.30 -17.91 -17.01
N VAL A 107 -21.61 -16.78 -16.82
CA VAL A 107 -21.00 -16.00 -17.87
C VAL A 107 -19.53 -16.32 -18.03
N ASN A 108 -19.01 -16.19 -19.25
CA ASN A 108 -17.59 -16.27 -19.50
C ASN A 108 -16.94 -14.95 -19.06
N LEU A 109 -15.83 -15.07 -18.35
CA LEU A 109 -15.09 -13.92 -17.84
C LEU A 109 -13.80 -13.76 -18.64
N ASP A 110 -13.55 -12.53 -19.06
CA ASP A 110 -12.26 -12.09 -19.51
C ASP A 110 -11.47 -11.54 -18.33
N PHE A 111 -10.20 -11.87 -18.29
CA PHE A 111 -9.31 -11.37 -17.25
C PHE A 111 -8.37 -10.32 -17.82
N SER A 112 -8.42 -9.11 -17.27
CA SER A 112 -7.51 -8.03 -17.62
C SER A 112 -6.56 -7.75 -16.48
N ASP A 113 -5.28 -7.99 -16.71
CA ASP A 113 -4.19 -7.63 -15.80
C ASP A 113 -3.57 -6.31 -16.29
N SER A 114 -3.88 -5.21 -15.60
CA SER A 114 -3.25 -3.93 -15.89
C SER A 114 -2.41 -3.48 -14.70
N LEU A 115 -1.09 -3.55 -14.86
CA LEU A 115 -0.15 -2.86 -13.97
C LEU A 115 -0.27 -1.36 -14.24
N LYS A 116 -1.17 -0.69 -13.56
CA LYS A 116 -1.19 0.77 -13.54
C LYS A 116 -0.27 1.26 -12.43
N TYR A 117 0.77 1.98 -12.81
CA TYR A 117 1.48 2.85 -11.87
C TYR A 117 0.51 3.95 -11.47
N ASN A 118 0.17 4.04 -10.20
CA ASN A 118 -0.58 5.19 -9.73
C ASN A 118 0.34 6.41 -9.83
N GLU A 119 0.06 7.30 -10.77
CA GLU A 119 0.88 8.51 -11.00
C GLU A 119 0.92 9.43 -9.78
N GLU A 120 -0.09 9.37 -8.92
CA GLU A 120 -0.13 10.14 -7.69
C GLU A 120 0.93 9.67 -6.69
N TYR A 121 1.17 8.36 -6.59
CA TYR A 121 2.25 7.80 -5.77
C TYR A 121 3.62 7.99 -6.42
N ARG A 122 3.68 7.96 -7.76
CA ARG A 122 4.92 8.23 -8.50
C ARG A 122 5.41 9.68 -8.28
N LYS A 123 4.50 10.64 -8.17
CA LYS A 123 4.82 12.05 -7.84
C LYS A 123 5.38 12.21 -6.43
N LYS A 124 5.09 11.28 -5.51
CA LYS A 124 5.61 11.26 -4.13
C LYS A 124 6.89 10.44 -3.96
N GLY A 125 7.48 9.94 -5.06
CA GLY A 125 8.71 9.13 -5.01
C GLY A 125 8.50 7.70 -4.52
N GLU A 126 7.27 7.28 -4.31
CA GLU A 126 6.92 5.94 -3.82
C GLU A 126 6.68 5.00 -5.00
N SER A 127 7.49 3.94 -5.10
CA SER A 127 7.35 2.91 -6.15
C SER A 127 6.37 1.81 -5.75
N PHE A 128 5.15 2.17 -5.36
CA PHE A 128 4.11 1.17 -5.12
C PHE A 128 3.49 0.74 -6.44
N LYS A 129 3.65 -0.54 -6.77
CA LYS A 129 2.93 -1.16 -7.87
C LYS A 129 1.58 -1.63 -7.34
N ILE A 130 0.51 -0.99 -7.77
CA ILE A 130 -0.84 -1.49 -7.56
C ILE A 130 -1.14 -2.41 -8.73
N LYS A 131 -1.31 -3.70 -8.46
CA LYS A 131 -1.84 -4.62 -9.44
C LYS A 131 -3.37 -4.49 -9.37
N GLU A 132 -3.96 -3.97 -10.42
CA GLU A 132 -5.40 -3.89 -10.57
C GLU A 132 -5.82 -5.00 -11.54
N GLU A 133 -6.51 -6.00 -11.02
CA GLU A 133 -7.04 -7.12 -11.78
C GLU A 133 -8.53 -6.92 -11.97
N TRP A 134 -9.02 -7.16 -13.19
CA TRP A 134 -10.43 -6.99 -13.52
C TRP A 134 -10.97 -8.28 -14.10
N TYR A 135 -12.06 -8.76 -13.53
CA TYR A 135 -12.92 -9.75 -14.15
C TYR A 135 -13.95 -9.00 -14.99
N LEU A 136 -13.94 -9.22 -16.29
CA LEU A 136 -14.74 -8.48 -17.26
C LEU A 136 -15.69 -9.44 -17.99
N TRP A 137 -16.89 -8.97 -18.27
CA TRP A 137 -17.81 -9.68 -19.16
C TRP A 137 -18.69 -8.69 -19.93
N GLU A 138 -19.21 -9.13 -21.06
CA GLU A 138 -20.15 -8.35 -21.84
C GLU A 138 -21.59 -8.70 -21.46
N SER A 139 -22.44 -7.70 -21.34
CA SER A 139 -23.86 -7.83 -21.09
C SER A 139 -24.64 -6.93 -22.02
N GLU A 140 -25.73 -7.44 -22.57
CA GLU A 140 -26.63 -6.72 -23.48
C GLU A 140 -28.02 -6.62 -22.84
N PHE A 141 -28.51 -5.40 -22.66
CA PHE A 141 -29.81 -5.11 -22.09
C PHE A 141 -30.74 -4.56 -23.18
N GLN A 142 -31.89 -5.17 -23.37
CA GLN A 142 -32.95 -4.62 -24.21
C GLN A 142 -33.57 -3.40 -23.51
N GLN A 143 -34.31 -2.57 -24.27
CA GLN A 143 -35.02 -1.45 -23.71
C GLN A 143 -36.02 -1.90 -22.61
N GLY A 144 -35.92 -1.33 -21.42
CA GLY A 144 -36.73 -1.67 -20.26
C GLY A 144 -36.49 -3.03 -19.63
N GLU A 145 -35.47 -3.78 -20.10
CA GLU A 145 -35.15 -5.10 -19.56
C GLU A 145 -34.61 -4.99 -18.14
N SER A 146 -35.02 -5.94 -17.30
CA SER A 146 -34.45 -6.18 -15.99
C SER A 146 -33.66 -7.48 -15.99
N LYS A 147 -32.46 -7.47 -15.41
CA LYS A 147 -31.59 -8.65 -15.23
C LYS A 147 -31.12 -8.79 -13.80
N THR A 148 -30.93 -10.05 -13.40
CA THR A 148 -30.21 -10.40 -12.18
C THR A 148 -28.76 -10.72 -12.50
N ILE A 149 -27.83 -10.13 -11.72
CA ILE A 149 -26.41 -10.45 -11.76
C ILE A 149 -26.04 -10.99 -10.37
N GLU A 150 -25.50 -12.21 -10.34
CA GLU A 150 -25.01 -12.85 -9.13
C GLU A 150 -23.48 -12.92 -9.21
N VAL A 151 -22.78 -12.48 -8.15
CA VAL A 151 -21.33 -12.58 -8.04
C VAL A 151 -20.99 -13.30 -6.74
N GLU A 152 -20.19 -14.35 -6.84
CA GLU A 152 -19.70 -15.10 -5.67
C GLU A 152 -18.18 -15.17 -5.72
N TYR A 153 -17.52 -14.83 -4.59
CA TYR A 153 -16.07 -14.90 -4.47
C TYR A 153 -15.64 -15.08 -3.03
N SER A 154 -14.37 -15.47 -2.86
CA SER A 154 -13.74 -15.62 -1.54
C SER A 154 -12.50 -14.72 -1.46
N LEU A 155 -12.26 -14.13 -0.30
CA LEU A 155 -11.10 -13.29 -0.03
C LEU A 155 -10.39 -13.76 1.24
N PRO A 156 -9.06 -13.70 1.31
CA PRO A 156 -8.35 -13.79 2.56
C PRO A 156 -8.60 -12.53 3.41
N PHE A 157 -8.29 -12.61 4.70
CA PHE A 157 -8.39 -11.45 5.59
C PHE A 157 -7.31 -10.41 5.29
N GLY A 158 -7.63 -9.14 5.55
CA GLY A 158 -6.63 -8.09 5.70
C GLY A 158 -6.14 -8.00 7.15
N MET A 159 -4.90 -7.56 7.36
CA MET A 159 -4.32 -7.40 8.70
C MET A 159 -3.68 -6.04 8.89
N LEU A 160 -3.93 -5.43 10.04
CA LEU A 160 -3.27 -4.21 10.51
C LEU A 160 -2.10 -4.61 11.42
N TYR A 161 -0.88 -4.44 10.96
CA TYR A 161 0.32 -4.90 11.70
C TYR A 161 0.48 -4.27 13.07
N LYS A 162 0.21 -2.97 13.20
CA LYS A 162 0.40 -2.24 14.48
C LYS A 162 -0.51 -2.77 15.60
N THR A 163 -1.74 -3.06 15.25
CA THR A 163 -2.77 -3.45 16.24
C THR A 163 -3.00 -4.96 16.27
N ASN A 164 -2.43 -5.71 15.34
CA ASN A 164 -2.72 -7.13 15.11
C ASN A 164 -4.22 -7.40 14.90
N GLU A 165 -4.93 -6.37 14.41
CA GLU A 165 -6.33 -6.47 14.03
C GLU A 165 -6.45 -6.99 12.61
N ARG A 166 -7.51 -7.71 12.36
CA ARG A 166 -7.93 -8.09 11.02
C ARG A 166 -8.98 -7.13 10.53
N PHE A 167 -9.08 -7.01 9.21
CA PHE A 167 -10.11 -6.20 8.61
C PHE A 167 -10.71 -6.82 7.36
N PHE A 168 -11.95 -6.46 7.11
CA PHE A 168 -12.69 -6.72 5.88
C PHE A 168 -13.23 -5.39 5.34
N THR A 169 -13.24 -5.24 4.01
CA THR A 169 -13.81 -4.07 3.35
C THR A 169 -14.63 -4.48 2.14
N TYR A 170 -15.87 -3.96 2.05
CA TYR A 170 -16.71 -4.03 0.85
C TYR A 170 -17.02 -2.62 0.34
N LEU A 171 -16.74 -2.34 -0.94
CA LEU A 171 -16.85 -1.00 -1.51
C LEU A 171 -18.23 -0.79 -2.17
N LEU A 172 -19.16 -0.17 -1.46
CA LEU A 172 -20.42 0.30 -2.03
C LEU A 172 -20.24 1.45 -3.01
N SER A 173 -19.21 2.27 -2.80
CA SER A 173 -18.91 3.44 -3.62
C SER A 173 -18.69 3.13 -5.11
N THR A 174 -18.40 1.89 -5.48
CA THR A 174 -18.30 1.49 -6.88
C THR A 174 -19.67 1.46 -7.58
N GLY A 175 -20.76 1.36 -6.84
CA GLY A 175 -22.13 1.43 -7.35
C GLY A 175 -22.53 2.81 -7.87
N ALA A 176 -21.82 3.88 -7.51
CA ALA A 176 -22.05 5.24 -8.03
C ALA A 176 -21.84 5.39 -9.55
N ASN A 177 -21.24 4.39 -10.20
CA ASN A 177 -21.04 4.44 -11.65
C ASN A 177 -22.27 4.01 -12.46
N TRP A 178 -23.31 3.47 -11.83
CA TRP A 178 -24.57 3.11 -12.48
C TRP A 178 -25.49 4.32 -12.64
N LYS A 179 -26.53 4.17 -13.43
CA LYS A 179 -27.47 5.27 -13.70
C LYS A 179 -28.27 5.65 -12.46
N GLY A 180 -28.07 6.86 -11.95
CA GLY A 180 -28.84 7.41 -10.83
C GLY A 180 -28.53 6.68 -9.50
N THR A 181 -29.44 6.82 -8.54
CA THR A 181 -29.30 6.22 -7.22
C THR A 181 -29.49 4.71 -7.22
N ILE A 182 -28.84 3.99 -6.31
CA ILE A 182 -29.19 2.61 -5.98
C ILE A 182 -30.54 2.62 -5.25
N GLY A 183 -31.52 1.90 -5.79
CA GLY A 183 -32.88 1.91 -5.23
C GLY A 183 -32.91 1.33 -3.82
N LYS A 184 -32.29 0.18 -3.59
CA LYS A 184 -32.14 -0.43 -2.27
C LYS A 184 -30.85 -1.22 -2.18
N ALA A 185 -30.04 -1.02 -1.12
CA ALA A 185 -28.95 -1.90 -0.80
C ALA A 185 -29.14 -2.54 0.59
N GLU A 186 -28.94 -3.86 0.66
CA GLU A 186 -29.00 -4.65 1.89
C GLU A 186 -27.72 -5.41 2.04
N ILE A 187 -26.89 -5.04 3.03
CA ILE A 187 -25.61 -5.68 3.30
C ILE A 187 -25.73 -6.45 4.62
N ILE A 188 -25.42 -7.73 4.58
CA ILE A 188 -25.51 -8.64 5.71
C ILE A 188 -24.14 -9.28 5.91
N VAL A 189 -23.57 -9.09 7.09
CA VAL A 189 -22.33 -9.75 7.50
C VAL A 189 -22.62 -10.73 8.61
N ASN A 190 -22.39 -12.01 8.34
CA ASN A 190 -22.49 -13.09 9.31
C ASN A 190 -21.09 -13.34 9.90
N LEU A 191 -20.93 -13.17 11.19
CA LEU A 191 -19.72 -13.57 11.91
C LEU A 191 -19.76 -15.08 12.13
N LYS A 192 -18.80 -15.83 11.58
CA LYS A 192 -18.83 -17.31 11.61
C LYS A 192 -18.01 -17.90 12.75
N ASP A 193 -16.78 -17.45 12.90
CA ASP A 193 -15.87 -17.87 13.98
C ASP A 193 -15.23 -16.64 14.66
N ILE A 194 -15.96 -15.52 14.65
CA ILE A 194 -15.59 -14.24 15.22
C ILE A 194 -16.63 -13.89 16.27
N GLU A 195 -16.17 -13.70 17.51
CA GLU A 195 -17.02 -13.23 18.61
C GLU A 195 -17.40 -11.77 18.41
N ILE A 196 -18.65 -11.41 18.66
CA ILE A 196 -19.14 -10.03 18.49
C ILE A 196 -18.31 -9.02 19.30
N ASP A 197 -17.88 -9.39 20.50
CA ASP A 197 -17.06 -8.57 21.39
C ASP A 197 -15.63 -8.39 20.90
N SER A 198 -15.22 -9.14 19.88
CA SER A 198 -13.90 -8.98 19.23
C SER A 198 -13.89 -7.89 18.18
N LEU A 199 -15.04 -7.36 17.77
CA LEU A 199 -15.15 -6.25 16.84
C LEU A 199 -14.55 -4.99 17.48
N THR A 200 -13.63 -4.34 16.77
CA THR A 200 -13.00 -3.09 17.25
C THR A 200 -13.56 -1.87 16.55
N SER A 201 -14.04 -2.02 15.32
CA SER A 201 -14.79 -0.97 14.62
C SER A 201 -15.62 -1.53 13.48
N GLN A 202 -16.73 -0.86 13.18
CA GLN A 202 -17.56 -1.08 12.01
C GLN A 202 -17.97 0.26 11.39
N GLN A 203 -17.96 0.33 10.07
CA GLN A 203 -18.37 1.50 9.31
C GLN A 203 -19.24 1.05 8.13
N PRO A 204 -20.28 1.82 7.79
CA PRO A 204 -20.88 2.92 8.56
C PRO A 204 -21.38 2.46 9.94
N ASN A 205 -21.44 3.38 10.90
CA ASN A 205 -21.78 3.06 12.30
C ASN A 205 -23.29 2.85 12.54
N ASN A 206 -24.12 2.96 11.52
CA ASN A 206 -25.57 2.81 11.56
C ASN A 206 -26.05 1.37 11.29
N CYS A 207 -25.16 0.37 11.44
CA CYS A 207 -25.59 -1.02 11.32
C CYS A 207 -26.49 -1.46 12.48
N VAL A 208 -27.40 -2.37 12.18
CA VAL A 208 -28.16 -3.11 13.19
C VAL A 208 -27.43 -4.40 13.47
N ILE A 209 -27.16 -4.67 14.74
CA ILE A 209 -26.52 -5.91 15.21
C ILE A 209 -27.55 -6.78 15.87
N ILE A 210 -27.75 -7.99 15.35
CA ILE A 210 -28.66 -9.00 15.91
C ILE A 210 -27.94 -10.33 15.94
N ASN A 211 -27.71 -10.87 17.10
CA ASN A 211 -26.89 -12.05 17.33
C ASN A 211 -25.49 -11.81 16.68
N ASP A 212 -24.97 -12.75 15.92
CA ASP A 212 -23.67 -12.67 15.23
C ASP A 212 -23.80 -12.11 13.80
N GLN A 213 -24.77 -11.20 13.58
CA GLN A 213 -25.04 -10.62 12.27
C GLN A 213 -25.06 -9.10 12.35
N LEU A 214 -24.30 -8.44 11.44
CA LEU A 214 -24.36 -7.00 11.20
C LEU A 214 -25.16 -6.76 9.93
N LYS A 215 -26.07 -5.79 9.97
CA LYS A 215 -26.94 -5.48 8.82
C LYS A 215 -27.00 -3.98 8.57
N TRP A 216 -26.79 -3.59 7.31
CA TRP A 216 -27.02 -2.24 6.79
C TRP A 216 -28.14 -2.27 5.74
N ILE A 217 -28.96 -1.24 5.75
CA ILE A 217 -30.02 -1.03 4.75
C ILE A 217 -29.93 0.43 4.29
N PHE A 218 -29.82 0.60 2.99
CA PHE A 218 -29.86 1.90 2.33
C PHE A 218 -31.01 1.92 1.31
N SER A 219 -31.60 3.08 1.09
CA SER A 219 -32.71 3.25 0.15
C SER A 219 -32.51 4.55 -0.65
N ASP A 220 -32.67 4.47 -1.95
CA ASP A 220 -32.55 5.59 -2.90
C ASP A 220 -31.33 6.47 -2.66
N PHE A 221 -30.15 5.86 -2.56
CA PHE A 221 -28.92 6.55 -2.17
C PHE A 221 -27.85 6.51 -3.26
N GLU A 222 -27.04 7.56 -3.31
CA GLU A 222 -25.83 7.63 -4.13
C GLU A 222 -24.65 7.29 -3.24
N PRO A 223 -24.00 6.11 -3.42
CA PRO A 223 -22.98 5.66 -2.51
C PRO A 223 -21.68 6.47 -2.66
N THR A 224 -21.06 6.74 -1.52
CA THR A 224 -19.75 7.41 -1.41
C THR A 224 -18.77 6.50 -0.66
N THR A 225 -17.51 6.89 -0.62
CA THR A 225 -16.48 6.15 0.16
C THR A 225 -16.78 6.12 1.67
N LYS A 226 -17.72 6.94 2.17
CA LYS A 226 -18.17 6.91 3.56
C LYS A 226 -19.15 5.78 3.83
N ASP A 227 -19.79 5.29 2.77
CA ASP A 227 -20.80 4.22 2.83
C ASP A 227 -20.17 2.85 2.65
N ASP A 228 -18.86 2.79 2.32
CA ASP A 228 -18.10 1.54 2.22
C ASP A 228 -18.11 0.80 3.56
N ILE A 229 -18.45 -0.48 3.50
CA ILE A 229 -18.48 -1.34 4.68
C ILE A 229 -17.03 -1.68 5.09
N LYS A 230 -16.67 -1.34 6.33
CA LYS A 230 -15.36 -1.66 6.91
C LYS A 230 -15.58 -2.27 8.28
N ILE A 231 -14.99 -3.42 8.51
CA ILE A 231 -15.09 -4.15 9.78
C ILE A 231 -13.68 -4.48 10.23
N ASN A 232 -13.31 -4.04 11.44
CA ASN A 232 -12.06 -4.42 12.09
C ASN A 232 -12.37 -5.30 13.30
N TYR A 233 -11.56 -6.33 13.51
CA TYR A 233 -11.76 -7.27 14.59
C TYR A 233 -10.44 -7.87 15.09
N LYS A 234 -10.41 -8.25 16.35
CA LYS A 234 -9.30 -9.02 16.95
C LYS A 234 -9.54 -10.51 16.70
N SER A 235 -8.55 -11.17 16.15
CA SER A 235 -8.62 -12.61 15.98
C SER A 235 -8.42 -13.34 17.31
N SER A 236 -9.33 -14.25 17.65
CA SER A 236 -9.16 -15.17 18.77
C SER A 236 -8.09 -16.25 18.48
N LYS A 237 -7.89 -16.56 17.20
CA LYS A 237 -6.80 -17.43 16.79
C LYS A 237 -5.51 -16.60 16.76
N ILE A 238 -4.64 -16.82 17.73
CA ILE A 238 -3.28 -16.35 17.68
C ILE A 238 -2.64 -17.06 16.48
N LEU A 239 -2.61 -16.40 15.32
CA LEU A 239 -1.95 -16.93 14.11
C LEU A 239 -0.44 -17.13 14.32
N TYR A 240 0.07 -16.59 15.41
CA TYR A 240 1.42 -16.79 15.90
C TYR A 240 1.36 -17.36 17.32
N ALA A 241 1.02 -18.66 17.44
CA ALA A 241 1.43 -19.46 18.62
C ALA A 241 2.98 -19.64 18.64
N GLY A 242 3.69 -18.89 17.81
CA GLY A 242 5.14 -18.68 17.84
C GLY A 242 5.42 -17.31 18.42
N LYS A 243 6.37 -17.24 19.34
CA LYS A 243 6.94 -16.05 19.99
C LYS A 243 6.66 -14.77 19.18
N LYS A 244 6.12 -13.69 19.80
CA LYS A 244 5.97 -12.37 19.16
C LYS A 244 7.11 -12.20 18.17
N PRO A 245 6.87 -11.87 16.88
CA PRO A 245 7.97 -11.64 15.96
C PRO A 245 8.87 -10.62 16.64
N ILE A 246 10.07 -11.07 16.98
CA ILE A 246 11.04 -10.15 17.56
C ILE A 246 11.36 -9.18 16.41
N PRO A 247 11.16 -7.88 16.58
CA PRO A 247 11.43 -6.93 15.52
C PRO A 247 12.90 -7.06 15.07
N PRO A 248 13.22 -6.80 13.81
CA PRO A 248 14.60 -6.80 13.37
C PRO A 248 15.40 -5.76 14.16
N VAL A 249 16.67 -6.01 14.32
CA VAL A 249 17.59 -5.02 14.86
C VAL A 249 17.84 -3.95 13.81
N TYR A 250 17.66 -2.69 14.18
CA TYR A 250 17.95 -1.56 13.31
C TYR A 250 19.34 -1.01 13.58
N ILE A 251 20.11 -0.76 12.52
CA ILE A 251 21.42 -0.14 12.56
C ILE A 251 21.36 1.08 11.66
N VAL A 252 21.48 2.25 12.26
CA VAL A 252 21.43 3.51 11.53
C VAL A 252 22.83 4.10 11.48
N ASP A 253 23.31 4.35 10.27
CA ASP A 253 24.63 4.95 10.06
C ASP A 253 25.74 4.22 10.82
N GLU A 254 25.70 2.88 10.76
CA GLU A 254 26.59 1.93 11.48
C GLU A 254 26.47 1.99 13.02
N ASN A 255 25.51 2.72 13.58
CA ASN A 255 25.22 2.74 15.01
C ASN A 255 24.08 1.79 15.34
N LEU A 256 24.30 0.92 16.31
CA LEU A 256 23.27 0.06 16.87
C LEU A 256 22.49 0.87 17.91
N ASP A 257 21.17 0.98 17.72
CA ASP A 257 20.27 1.59 18.69
C ASP A 257 19.16 0.61 19.02
N ASP A 258 19.20 0.07 20.24
CA ASP A 258 18.23 -0.92 20.72
C ASP A 258 16.81 -0.33 20.92
N ASN A 259 16.70 1.00 21.00
CA ASN A 259 15.44 1.74 21.19
C ASN A 259 15.07 2.58 19.95
N PHE A 260 15.61 2.23 18.81
CA PHE A 260 15.44 3.02 17.61
C PHE A 260 13.95 3.14 17.19
N ASP A 261 13.49 4.37 17.11
CA ASP A 261 12.18 4.71 16.54
C ASP A 261 12.35 5.02 15.04
N LEU A 262 11.82 4.16 14.19
CA LEU A 262 11.80 4.34 12.73
C LEU A 262 11.15 5.67 12.32
N GLN A 263 10.24 6.22 13.12
CA GLN A 263 9.57 7.48 12.84
C GLN A 263 10.48 8.70 13.09
N SER A 264 11.64 8.51 13.72
CA SER A 264 12.61 9.58 13.99
C SER A 264 13.45 9.97 12.76
N ILE A 265 13.46 9.18 11.69
CA ILE A 265 14.18 9.50 10.44
C ILE A 265 13.19 10.01 9.39
N ASP A 266 13.51 11.14 8.77
CA ASP A 266 12.81 11.55 7.55
C ASP A 266 13.12 10.54 6.43
N PRO A 267 12.11 9.90 5.82
CA PRO A 267 12.33 8.98 4.70
C PRO A 267 13.14 9.61 3.54
N ASN A 268 13.03 10.93 3.36
CA ASN A 268 13.78 11.65 2.33
C ASN A 268 15.29 11.71 2.62
N ASP A 269 15.70 11.49 3.87
CA ASP A 269 17.10 11.44 4.25
C ASP A 269 17.74 10.06 4.06
N ILE A 270 16.93 9.04 3.80
CA ILE A 270 17.41 7.67 3.60
C ILE A 270 17.92 7.51 2.17
N VAL A 271 19.16 7.09 2.02
CA VAL A 271 19.79 6.84 0.71
C VAL A 271 20.03 5.38 0.39
N ARG A 272 20.06 4.51 1.42
CA ARG A 272 20.28 3.07 1.25
C ARG A 272 19.73 2.28 2.43
N ILE A 273 19.09 1.15 2.12
CA ILE A 273 18.65 0.16 3.11
C ILE A 273 19.23 -1.19 2.72
N GLU A 274 19.77 -1.90 3.70
CA GLU A 274 20.25 -3.27 3.58
C GLU A 274 19.51 -4.16 4.56
N VAL A 275 18.99 -5.29 4.08
CA VAL A 275 18.32 -6.29 4.94
C VAL A 275 19.17 -7.55 4.99
N ILE A 276 19.65 -7.89 6.18
CA ILE A 276 20.47 -9.07 6.44
C ILE A 276 19.60 -10.11 7.14
N LYS A 277 19.33 -11.22 6.43
CA LYS A 277 18.52 -12.34 6.93
C LYS A 277 19.34 -13.59 7.23
N ASN A 278 20.58 -13.65 6.73
CA ASN A 278 21.45 -14.80 6.91
C ASN A 278 21.88 -14.92 8.39
N PRO A 279 21.55 -16.02 9.09
CA PRO A 279 21.91 -16.19 10.50
C PRO A 279 23.42 -16.07 10.80
N LYS A 280 24.28 -16.50 9.88
CA LYS A 280 25.74 -16.38 10.03
C LYS A 280 26.23 -14.93 9.98
N GLU A 281 25.46 -14.05 9.38
CA GLU A 281 25.78 -12.62 9.29
C GLU A 281 25.10 -11.82 10.40
N THR A 282 23.83 -12.18 10.73
CA THR A 282 23.06 -11.48 11.77
C THR A 282 23.65 -11.67 13.16
N ILE A 283 24.32 -12.81 13.42
CA ILE A 283 24.94 -13.10 14.73
C ILE A 283 25.99 -12.05 15.17
N LYS A 284 26.50 -11.26 14.22
CA LYS A 284 27.43 -10.16 14.52
C LYS A 284 26.72 -8.98 15.21
N TYR A 285 25.41 -8.90 15.11
CA TYR A 285 24.58 -7.77 15.55
C TYR A 285 23.54 -8.16 16.59
N THR A 286 23.07 -9.40 16.54
CA THR A 286 22.04 -9.89 17.45
C THR A 286 22.17 -11.41 17.66
N ASN A 287 21.89 -11.85 18.89
CA ASN A 287 21.76 -13.27 19.21
C ASN A 287 20.36 -13.82 18.92
N GLN A 288 19.47 -12.97 18.43
CA GLN A 288 18.08 -13.32 18.12
C GLN A 288 17.96 -13.55 16.60
N ASN A 289 17.17 -14.54 16.21
CA ASN A 289 16.97 -14.87 14.79
C ASN A 289 15.90 -13.98 14.15
N ASN A 290 16.03 -12.66 14.28
CA ASN A 290 15.05 -11.66 13.88
C ASN A 290 15.49 -10.80 12.69
N GLY A 291 16.66 -11.03 12.13
CA GLY A 291 17.22 -10.23 11.03
C GLY A 291 17.79 -8.88 11.48
N VAL A 292 18.46 -8.21 10.56
CA VAL A 292 19.05 -6.88 10.76
C VAL A 292 18.69 -6.00 9.58
N VAL A 293 18.29 -4.77 9.86
CA VAL A 293 18.02 -3.74 8.85
C VAL A 293 19.02 -2.60 9.06
N LYS A 294 19.90 -2.40 8.08
CA LYS A 294 20.82 -1.26 8.06
C LYS A 294 20.22 -0.13 7.25
N ILE A 295 20.20 1.06 7.83
CA ILE A 295 19.70 2.28 7.21
C ILE A 295 20.85 3.27 7.13
N TYR A 296 21.07 3.85 5.96
CA TYR A 296 22.11 4.84 5.74
C TYR A 296 21.50 6.15 5.29
N THR A 297 21.87 7.24 5.97
CA THR A 297 21.36 8.57 5.69
C THR A 297 22.26 9.37 4.74
N LYS A 298 21.68 10.43 4.15
CA LYS A 298 22.42 11.43 3.37
C LYS A 298 23.61 12.00 4.16
N TYR A 299 23.37 12.30 5.44
CA TYR A 299 24.37 12.82 6.35
C TYR A 299 25.54 11.86 6.52
N PHE A 300 25.26 10.58 6.68
CA PHE A 300 26.30 9.56 6.84
C PHE A 300 27.18 9.45 5.59
N VAL A 301 26.57 9.37 4.42
CA VAL A 301 27.31 9.29 3.15
C VAL A 301 28.23 10.50 2.99
N LEU A 302 27.71 11.70 3.25
CA LEU A 302 28.50 12.93 3.18
C LEU A 302 29.64 12.93 4.18
N THR A 303 29.41 12.44 5.39
CA THR A 303 30.43 12.32 6.45
C THR A 303 31.53 11.33 6.06
N GLU A 304 31.17 10.19 5.51
CA GLU A 304 32.13 9.19 5.04
C GLU A 304 32.99 9.71 3.87
N LEU A 305 32.37 10.44 2.94
CA LEU A 305 33.09 11.07 1.86
C LEU A 305 34.10 12.12 2.39
N LYS A 306 33.66 13.00 3.28
CA LYS A 306 34.53 13.99 3.95
C LYS A 306 35.69 13.31 4.69
N ARG A 307 35.42 12.17 5.38
CA ARG A 307 36.43 11.38 6.09
C ARG A 307 37.51 10.87 5.12
N LEU A 308 37.12 10.29 3.99
CA LEU A 308 38.07 9.76 3.00
C LEU A 308 38.89 10.88 2.37
N ILE A 309 38.27 11.99 1.98
CA ILE A 309 38.95 13.15 1.41
C ILE A 309 39.97 13.72 2.38
N LYS A 310 39.55 14.00 3.61
CA LYS A 310 40.44 14.53 4.65
C LYS A 310 41.66 13.64 4.90
N ALA A 311 41.46 12.32 4.90
CA ALA A 311 42.51 11.35 5.17
C ALA A 311 43.53 11.24 4.02
N LYS A 312 43.13 11.54 2.78
CA LYS A 312 43.99 11.33 1.60
C LYS A 312 44.53 12.63 1.00
N LEU A 313 43.76 13.69 0.96
CA LEU A 313 44.22 14.95 0.33
C LEU A 313 44.85 15.92 1.31
N LYS A 314 44.65 15.76 2.63
CA LYS A 314 45.10 16.70 3.66
C LYS A 314 44.62 18.15 3.47
N GLU A 315 43.76 18.37 2.52
CA GLU A 315 43.17 19.67 2.18
C GLU A 315 41.80 19.83 2.82
N LYS A 316 41.42 21.10 3.08
CA LYS A 316 40.13 21.43 3.62
C LYS A 316 39.16 21.69 2.44
N ILE A 317 38.47 20.63 1.97
CA ILE A 317 37.50 20.74 0.91
C ILE A 317 36.10 20.89 1.55
N VAL A 318 35.36 21.89 1.10
CA VAL A 318 33.99 22.13 1.49
C VAL A 318 33.09 21.47 0.45
N LEU A 319 32.44 20.35 0.83
CA LEU A 319 31.44 19.71 0.00
C LEU A 319 30.06 20.32 0.28
N PRO A 320 29.22 20.48 -0.74
CA PRO A 320 27.85 20.92 -0.56
C PRO A 320 27.01 19.87 0.17
N GLU A 321 25.73 20.16 0.44
CA GLU A 321 24.77 19.19 0.95
C GLU A 321 24.57 18.03 -0.05
N TYR A 322 24.15 16.87 0.46
CA TYR A 322 24.10 15.64 -0.33
C TYR A 322 23.26 15.76 -1.62
N ASP A 323 22.15 16.47 -1.58
CA ASP A 323 21.29 16.62 -2.76
C ASP A 323 21.97 17.47 -3.83
N GLN A 324 22.68 18.52 -3.44
CA GLN A 324 23.50 19.35 -4.33
C GLN A 324 24.78 18.64 -4.79
N LEU A 325 25.28 17.69 -3.96
CA LEU A 325 26.50 16.94 -4.31
C LEU A 325 26.34 16.23 -5.67
N LYS A 326 25.17 15.64 -5.95
CA LYS A 326 24.88 14.96 -7.22
C LYS A 326 24.78 15.91 -8.42
N GLU A 327 24.53 17.17 -8.17
CA GLU A 327 24.44 18.19 -9.24
C GLU A 327 25.83 18.61 -9.70
N TYR A 328 26.77 18.75 -8.77
CA TYR A 328 28.08 19.32 -9.03
C TYR A 328 29.22 18.31 -9.11
N TYR A 329 29.01 17.09 -8.58
CA TYR A 329 30.03 16.04 -8.49
C TYR A 329 29.56 14.72 -9.08
N CYS A 330 30.54 13.94 -9.61
CA CYS A 330 30.38 12.53 -9.91
C CYS A 330 31.49 11.73 -9.19
N LEU A 331 31.18 10.51 -8.79
CA LEU A 331 32.08 9.63 -8.06
C LEU A 331 32.55 8.49 -8.95
N PHE A 332 33.85 8.26 -8.99
CA PHE A 332 34.45 7.13 -9.66
C PHE A 332 35.22 6.24 -8.66
N ILE A 333 35.02 4.93 -8.74
CA ILE A 333 35.77 3.93 -7.97
C ILE A 333 36.41 2.97 -8.97
N ASN A 334 37.73 2.87 -8.99
CA ASN A 334 38.50 2.08 -9.96
C ASN A 334 38.07 2.34 -11.41
N GLU A 335 37.93 3.62 -11.76
CA GLU A 335 37.51 4.10 -13.09
C GLU A 335 36.02 4.00 -13.42
N ASP A 336 35.24 3.22 -12.66
CA ASP A 336 33.78 3.09 -12.86
C ASP A 336 33.05 4.25 -12.16
N GLU A 337 32.13 4.90 -12.90
CA GLU A 337 31.22 5.87 -12.31
C GLU A 337 30.18 5.15 -11.43
N VAL A 338 30.04 5.59 -10.18
CA VAL A 338 29.18 4.92 -9.20
C VAL A 338 28.35 5.91 -8.39
N ASN A 339 27.28 5.42 -7.76
CA ASN A 339 26.52 6.22 -6.82
C ASN A 339 27.35 6.51 -5.55
N PHE A 340 27.16 7.69 -4.93
CA PHE A 340 27.84 8.09 -3.71
C PHE A 340 27.67 7.11 -2.54
N THR A 341 26.59 6.34 -2.49
CA THR A 341 26.38 5.28 -1.48
C THR A 341 27.42 4.16 -1.53
N LYS A 342 28.17 4.04 -2.62
CA LYS A 342 29.24 3.02 -2.75
C LYS A 342 30.46 3.29 -1.89
N ILE A 343 30.60 4.51 -1.33
CA ILE A 343 31.67 4.81 -0.38
C ILE A 343 31.45 4.17 1.01
N ILE A 344 30.20 3.79 1.32
CA ILE A 344 29.85 3.16 2.59
C ILE A 344 30.70 1.90 2.77
N GLY A 345 31.41 1.82 3.90
CA GLY A 345 32.27 0.67 4.23
C GLY A 345 33.67 0.71 3.62
N ILE A 346 34.03 1.70 2.80
CA ILE A 346 35.38 1.86 2.29
C ILE A 346 36.31 2.24 3.45
N LYS A 347 37.27 1.36 3.73
CA LYS A 347 38.32 1.63 4.74
C LYS A 347 39.35 2.54 4.15
N THR A 348 39.79 3.56 4.90
CA THR A 348 40.83 4.51 4.46
C THR A 348 42.13 3.81 4.02
N LYS A 349 42.49 2.70 4.67
CA LYS A 349 43.68 1.89 4.33
C LYS A 349 43.54 1.15 2.98
N SER A 350 42.36 0.92 2.48
CA SER A 350 42.13 0.29 1.16
C SER A 350 42.19 1.29 0.00
N VAL A 351 42.12 2.59 0.29
CA VAL A 351 42.26 3.64 -0.73
C VAL A 351 43.74 3.83 -1.05
N VAL A 352 44.13 3.54 -2.29
CA VAL A 352 45.47 3.77 -2.82
C VAL A 352 45.63 5.24 -3.18
N LYS A 353 44.70 5.77 -3.96
CA LYS A 353 44.72 7.14 -4.47
C LYS A 353 43.31 7.75 -4.36
N LEU A 354 43.27 9.04 -4.06
CA LEU A 354 42.06 9.85 -4.15
C LEU A 354 42.42 11.17 -4.80
N GLU A 355 41.71 11.56 -5.84
CA GLU A 355 41.89 12.82 -6.57
C GLU A 355 40.55 13.50 -6.77
N ILE A 356 40.58 14.81 -6.80
CA ILE A 356 39.44 15.63 -7.20
C ILE A 356 39.86 16.41 -8.43
N ILE A 357 39.18 16.16 -9.53
CA ILE A 357 39.47 16.73 -10.84
C ILE A 357 38.35 17.71 -11.17
N ASP A 358 38.69 18.98 -11.13
CA ASP A 358 37.75 20.06 -11.50
C ASP A 358 37.63 20.14 -13.02
N SER A 359 36.42 20.29 -13.52
CA SER A 359 36.10 20.44 -14.93
C SER A 359 35.29 21.71 -15.12
N LYS A 360 35.74 22.59 -16.07
CA LYS A 360 35.06 23.86 -16.32
C LYS A 360 33.66 23.71 -16.94
N ASP A 361 33.42 22.62 -17.67
CA ASP A 361 32.21 22.39 -18.47
C ASP A 361 31.42 21.16 -18.05
N GLU A 362 31.91 20.38 -17.06
CA GLU A 362 31.33 19.15 -16.57
C GLU A 362 31.35 19.12 -15.04
N LYS A 363 30.71 18.09 -14.44
CA LYS A 363 30.77 17.89 -13.00
C LYS A 363 32.20 17.59 -12.53
N THR A 364 32.56 18.12 -11.37
CA THR A 364 33.83 17.79 -10.69
C THR A 364 33.88 16.31 -10.39
N LYS A 365 34.97 15.63 -10.77
CA LYS A 365 35.16 14.19 -10.62
C LYS A 365 35.90 13.88 -9.32
N ILE A 366 35.31 13.04 -8.48
CA ILE A 366 35.98 12.47 -7.31
C ILE A 366 36.42 11.06 -7.69
N MET A 367 37.73 10.84 -7.82
CA MET A 367 38.33 9.60 -8.27
C MET A 367 38.94 8.85 -7.06
N ILE A 368 38.50 7.62 -6.83
CA ILE A 368 39.01 6.75 -5.75
C ILE A 368 39.54 5.48 -6.36
N GLU A 369 40.82 5.20 -6.14
CA GLU A 369 41.48 3.95 -6.48
C GLU A 369 41.60 3.08 -5.24
N LEU A 370 41.08 1.84 -5.29
CA LEU A 370 41.14 0.88 -4.20
C LEU A 370 42.24 -0.18 -4.47
N LYS A 371 42.83 -0.69 -3.42
CA LYS A 371 43.72 -1.86 -3.51
C LYS A 371 42.94 -3.04 -4.11
N LYS A 372 43.58 -3.70 -5.08
CA LYS A 372 43.09 -4.98 -5.60
C LYS A 372 43.17 -6.08 -4.56
#